data_05891f2887c658e17d7235899ede0715
#
_entry.id   05891f2887c658e17d7235899ede0715
#
_cell.length_a   1.000
_cell.length_b   1.000
_cell.length_c   1.000
_cell.angle_alpha   90.00
_cell.angle_beta   90.00
_cell.angle_gamma   90.00
#
_symmetry.space_group_name_H-M   'P 1'
#
loop_
_entity.id
_entity.type
_entity.pdbx_description
1 polymer ?
#
loop_
_entity_poly.entity_id
_entity_poly.type
_entity_poly.pdbx_seq_one_letter_code
_entity_poly.pdbx_strand_id
1 'polypeptide(L)'
;MLRRPVFLAFLVLAAAPVLADPPKLAFKPAGPGLYDFDTGTFRGRLKVDGKYQGIYPMVDCDSKMELVHPPGIFSFYRVLERNKRHGTCARDWPTQTGLLADGAVEVRWPPADEHPLEITGVYRWKAADTIDLEITVKPHRDMPRFELFMSSYFTKTFLASVYWKPEGEGRAGARFVPVDRKPESTGGYVMFPRDEAGAQMIRDGRWKLGSNPVDWAIERWLAAPMILRRDTSHGLTALMMCPPGDCFAISSPWNPATLEAGGYRSIYLSLFGRDLKAGQTAQARCRLLIAHQLTDQQAVERYEAYLREVKR
;
A
#
# COMPACT_ATOMS: atom_id res chain seq x y z
N MET A 1 60.13 29.02 58.03
CA MET A 1 59.44 29.44 56.81
C MET A 1 58.96 28.16 56.09
N LEU A 2 57.71 27.75 56.30
CA LEU A 2 57.10 26.58 55.62
C LEU A 2 56.30 27.06 54.40
N ARG A 3 56.70 26.63 53.20
CA ARG A 3 55.96 26.82 51.95
C ARG A 3 54.88 25.79 51.86
N ARG A 4 53.60 26.16 51.75
CA ARG A 4 52.47 25.33 51.47
C ARG A 4 52.36 25.11 49.96
N PRO A 5 52.12 23.88 49.44
CA PRO A 5 51.87 23.66 48.07
C PRO A 5 50.39 24.00 47.72
N VAL A 6 50.19 24.77 46.66
CA VAL A 6 48.89 25.07 46.07
C VAL A 6 48.56 23.92 45.09
N PHE A 7 47.53 23.12 45.39
CA PHE A 7 46.99 22.12 44.45
C PHE A 7 45.96 22.86 43.55
N LEU A 8 46.30 22.93 42.27
CA LEU A 8 45.35 23.35 41.23
C LEU A 8 44.54 22.15 40.78
N ALA A 9 43.23 22.09 41.13
CA ALA A 9 42.32 21.08 40.65
C ALA A 9 41.83 21.47 39.25
N PHE A 10 42.21 20.68 38.25
CA PHE A 10 41.64 20.78 36.90
C PHE A 10 40.27 20.12 36.88
N LEU A 11 39.20 20.91 36.71
CA LEU A 11 37.85 20.42 36.47
C LEU A 11 37.74 20.03 34.98
N VAL A 12 37.78 18.72 34.65
CA VAL A 12 37.49 18.23 33.29
C VAL A 12 35.98 18.19 33.16
N LEU A 13 35.40 19.15 32.47
CA LEU A 13 34.00 19.05 32.01
C LEU A 13 33.95 18.02 30.90
N ALA A 14 33.40 16.85 31.20
CA ALA A 14 33.03 15.87 30.20
C ALA A 14 31.77 16.39 29.46
N ALA A 15 31.89 16.77 28.19
CA ALA A 15 30.78 17.10 27.34
C ALA A 15 29.93 15.78 27.12
N ALA A 16 28.70 15.80 27.60
CA ALA A 16 27.76 14.71 27.29
C ALA A 16 27.55 14.63 25.76
N PRO A 17 27.56 13.40 25.18
CA PRO A 17 27.26 13.26 23.76
C PRO A 17 25.85 13.78 23.51
N VAL A 18 25.70 14.79 22.65
CA VAL A 18 24.40 15.19 22.09
C VAL A 18 23.92 14.00 21.28
N LEU A 19 22.95 13.26 21.81
CA LEU A 19 22.20 12.27 21.06
C LEU A 19 21.52 13.03 19.92
N ALA A 20 21.99 12.81 18.69
CA ALA A 20 21.31 13.33 17.52
C ALA A 20 19.86 12.83 17.53
N ASP A 21 18.89 13.73 17.33
CA ASP A 21 17.50 13.34 17.17
C ASP A 21 17.42 12.23 16.11
N PRO A 22 16.62 11.17 16.35
CA PRO A 22 16.48 10.12 15.37
C PRO A 22 16.08 10.73 14.02
N PRO A 23 16.62 10.25 12.89
CA PRO A 23 16.37 10.83 11.58
C PRO A 23 14.86 10.91 11.37
N LYS A 24 14.35 12.09 11.14
CA LYS A 24 12.93 12.32 10.92
C LYS A 24 12.55 11.59 9.62
N LEU A 25 11.71 10.58 9.73
CA LEU A 25 11.20 9.81 8.59
C LEU A 25 10.35 10.75 7.72
N ALA A 26 10.96 11.30 6.68
CA ALA A 26 10.36 12.34 5.85
C ALA A 26 10.71 12.13 4.39
N PHE A 27 9.76 12.46 3.54
CA PHE A 27 10.03 12.69 2.14
C PHE A 27 10.79 14.01 1.95
N LYS A 28 11.62 14.08 0.90
CA LYS A 28 12.39 15.27 0.53
C LYS A 28 12.08 15.64 -0.92
N PRO A 29 11.72 16.89 -1.23
CA PRO A 29 11.53 17.32 -2.61
C PRO A 29 12.78 17.04 -3.46
N ALA A 30 12.59 16.44 -4.65
CA ALA A 30 13.64 16.09 -5.59
C ALA A 30 13.38 16.63 -6.99
N GLY A 31 12.38 17.49 -7.16
CA GLY A 31 11.93 18.09 -8.40
C GLY A 31 10.41 18.18 -8.46
N PRO A 32 9.83 18.74 -9.52
CA PRO A 32 8.40 18.81 -9.70
C PRO A 32 7.76 17.41 -9.62
N GLY A 33 6.83 17.21 -8.68
CA GLY A 33 6.15 15.93 -8.48
C GLY A 33 7.03 14.75 -8.05
N LEU A 34 8.27 15.00 -7.59
CA LEU A 34 9.22 13.97 -7.17
C LEU A 34 9.65 14.19 -5.72
N TYR A 35 9.57 13.14 -4.91
CA TYR A 35 9.94 13.16 -3.51
C TYR A 35 10.78 11.94 -3.17
N ASP A 36 12.05 12.18 -2.82
CA ASP A 36 12.96 11.12 -2.39
C ASP A 36 12.72 10.78 -0.92
N PHE A 37 13.05 9.55 -0.55
CA PHE A 37 13.09 9.09 0.84
C PHE A 37 14.31 8.20 1.08
N ASP A 38 14.78 8.26 2.31
CA ASP A 38 15.76 7.34 2.87
C ASP A 38 15.38 7.11 4.34
N THR A 39 14.91 5.90 4.63
CA THR A 39 14.48 5.50 5.98
C THR A 39 15.61 4.83 6.78
N GLY A 40 16.78 4.66 6.15
CA GLY A 40 17.86 3.80 6.66
C GLY A 40 17.66 2.32 6.30
N THR A 41 16.42 1.84 6.21
CA THR A 41 16.10 0.48 5.74
C THR A 41 15.81 0.47 4.24
N PHE A 42 15.05 1.43 3.75
CA PHE A 42 14.69 1.57 2.34
C PHE A 42 15.00 2.96 1.85
N ARG A 43 15.42 3.04 0.60
CA ARG A 43 15.58 4.30 -0.13
C ARG A 43 14.86 4.24 -1.46
N GLY A 44 14.39 5.38 -1.92
CA GLY A 44 13.66 5.43 -3.18
C GLY A 44 13.00 6.76 -3.42
N ARG A 45 11.96 6.72 -4.24
CA ARG A 45 11.25 7.90 -4.70
C ARG A 45 9.75 7.69 -4.80
N LEU A 46 8.98 8.67 -4.38
CA LEU A 46 7.57 8.81 -4.71
C LEU A 46 7.44 9.76 -5.90
N LYS A 47 6.84 9.29 -6.98
CA LYS A 47 6.46 10.07 -8.15
C LYS A 47 4.96 10.34 -8.09
N VAL A 48 4.57 11.60 -8.14
CA VAL A 48 3.17 12.02 -7.97
C VAL A 48 2.68 12.98 -9.05
N ASP A 49 3.43 13.09 -10.16
CA ASP A 49 3.03 13.84 -11.34
C ASP A 49 3.36 13.08 -12.63
N GLY A 50 2.60 13.35 -13.69
CA GLY A 50 2.72 12.67 -14.98
C GLY A 50 2.28 11.20 -14.93
N LYS A 51 2.71 10.40 -15.90
CA LYS A 51 2.34 8.98 -16.00
C LYS A 51 3.01 8.12 -14.94
N TYR A 52 2.31 7.04 -14.52
CA TYR A 52 2.84 6.04 -13.60
C TYR A 52 3.19 6.60 -12.21
N GLN A 53 2.25 7.35 -11.62
CA GLN A 53 2.39 7.83 -10.24
C GLN A 53 2.39 6.67 -9.25
N GLY A 54 3.29 6.73 -8.27
CA GLY A 54 3.49 5.72 -7.23
C GLY A 54 4.91 5.74 -6.67
N ILE A 55 5.20 4.89 -5.70
CA ILE A 55 6.54 4.74 -5.13
C ILE A 55 7.38 3.86 -6.06
N TYR A 56 8.33 4.44 -6.75
CA TYR A 56 9.32 3.79 -7.61
C TYR A 56 10.48 4.73 -7.95
N PRO A 57 11.74 4.29 -7.86
CA PRO A 57 12.21 3.00 -7.32
C PRO A 57 12.07 2.87 -5.79
N MET A 58 12.22 1.66 -5.27
CA MET A 58 12.38 1.36 -3.86
C MET A 58 13.37 0.22 -3.69
N VAL A 59 14.46 0.50 -2.99
CA VAL A 59 15.61 -0.40 -2.83
C VAL A 59 15.81 -0.71 -1.34
N ASP A 60 16.00 -1.98 -1.02
CA ASP A 60 16.46 -2.41 0.31
C ASP A 60 17.92 -2.00 0.53
N CYS A 61 18.19 -1.27 1.61
CA CYS A 61 19.51 -0.72 1.87
C CYS A 61 20.55 -1.79 2.22
N ASP A 62 20.14 -2.93 2.76
CA ASP A 62 21.04 -4.02 3.14
C ASP A 62 21.42 -4.90 1.94
N SER A 63 20.43 -5.50 1.28
CA SER A 63 20.66 -6.39 0.14
C SER A 63 20.94 -5.68 -1.17
N LYS A 64 20.68 -4.37 -1.27
CA LYS A 64 20.69 -3.55 -2.50
C LYS A 64 19.68 -4.01 -3.55
N MET A 65 18.73 -4.83 -3.15
CA MET A 65 17.70 -5.36 -4.02
C MET A 65 16.68 -4.27 -4.39
N GLU A 66 16.33 -4.14 -5.67
CA GLU A 66 15.16 -3.42 -6.13
C GLU A 66 13.89 -4.22 -5.77
N LEU A 67 13.00 -3.63 -4.97
CA LEU A 67 11.80 -4.31 -4.48
C LEU A 67 10.59 -4.13 -5.39
N VAL A 68 10.60 -3.09 -6.21
CA VAL A 68 9.42 -2.55 -6.88
C VAL A 68 9.64 -2.46 -8.39
N HIS A 69 8.57 -2.73 -9.15
CA HIS A 69 8.52 -2.58 -10.61
C HIS A 69 7.60 -1.40 -10.97
N PRO A 70 7.85 -0.65 -12.08
CA PRO A 70 6.92 0.39 -12.53
C PRO A 70 5.51 -0.16 -12.76
N PRO A 71 4.44 0.58 -12.44
CA PRO A 71 4.39 1.97 -11.99
C PRO A 71 4.64 2.19 -10.50
N GLY A 72 4.89 1.16 -9.69
CA GLY A 72 5.26 1.35 -8.30
C GLY A 72 4.23 0.86 -7.28
N ILE A 73 4.49 1.19 -6.01
CA ILE A 73 3.62 0.90 -4.87
C ILE A 73 2.61 2.04 -4.69
N PHE A 74 1.39 1.69 -4.27
CA PHE A 74 0.29 2.63 -4.01
C PHE A 74 -0.05 3.50 -5.23
N SER A 75 -0.13 2.87 -6.39
CA SER A 75 -0.46 3.52 -7.66
C SER A 75 -1.96 3.47 -7.92
N PHE A 76 -2.61 4.62 -8.01
CA PHE A 76 -4.06 4.70 -8.23
C PHE A 76 -4.38 4.27 -9.67
N TYR A 77 -5.05 3.12 -9.83
CA TYR A 77 -5.23 2.54 -11.15
C TYR A 77 -6.60 2.86 -11.75
N ARG A 78 -7.69 2.31 -11.19
CA ARG A 78 -9.03 2.51 -11.73
C ARG A 78 -9.95 3.15 -10.69
N VAL A 79 -10.79 4.06 -11.17
CA VAL A 79 -11.90 4.61 -10.40
C VAL A 79 -13.17 4.13 -11.06
N LEU A 80 -13.99 3.39 -10.31
CA LEU A 80 -15.14 2.67 -10.81
C LEU A 80 -16.38 2.97 -9.97
N GLU A 81 -17.53 2.94 -10.58
CA GLU A 81 -18.84 2.85 -9.96
C GLU A 81 -19.69 1.83 -10.74
N ARG A 82 -20.89 1.50 -10.28
CA ARG A 82 -21.71 0.41 -10.83
C ARG A 82 -21.68 0.29 -12.37
N ASN A 83 -21.88 1.36 -13.10
CA ASN A 83 -22.01 1.35 -14.56
C ASN A 83 -21.06 2.36 -15.22
N LYS A 84 -19.98 2.75 -14.55
CA LYS A 84 -19.06 3.75 -15.09
C LYS A 84 -17.64 3.48 -14.62
N ARG A 85 -16.71 3.67 -15.54
CA ARG A 85 -15.29 3.81 -15.28
C ARG A 85 -14.88 5.25 -15.57
N HIS A 86 -14.16 5.87 -14.65
CA HIS A 86 -13.69 7.24 -14.76
C HIS A 86 -12.30 7.27 -15.40
N GLY A 87 -12.22 7.78 -16.62
CA GLY A 87 -10.97 7.85 -17.38
C GLY A 87 -10.28 6.49 -17.59
N THR A 88 -9.01 6.53 -17.92
CA THR A 88 -8.21 5.32 -18.16
C THR A 88 -7.51 4.83 -16.90
N CYS A 89 -6.69 5.68 -16.28
CA CYS A 89 -5.93 5.38 -15.05
C CYS A 89 -5.83 6.64 -14.21
N ALA A 90 -6.28 6.59 -12.95
CA ALA A 90 -6.20 7.76 -12.06
C ALA A 90 -4.75 8.19 -11.77
N ARG A 91 -3.80 7.25 -11.81
CA ARG A 91 -2.36 7.52 -11.67
C ARG A 91 -1.74 8.36 -12.79
N ASP A 92 -2.50 8.66 -13.83
CA ASP A 92 -2.07 9.48 -14.95
C ASP A 92 -2.82 10.83 -14.99
N TRP A 93 -3.73 11.06 -14.03
CA TRP A 93 -4.46 12.32 -13.91
C TRP A 93 -3.54 13.44 -13.38
N PRO A 94 -3.80 14.70 -13.76
CA PRO A 94 -3.09 15.83 -13.19
C PRO A 94 -3.23 15.89 -11.67
N THR A 95 -2.17 16.31 -10.99
CA THR A 95 -2.13 16.40 -9.54
C THR A 95 -1.66 17.76 -9.05
N GLN A 96 -2.01 18.05 -7.81
CA GLN A 96 -1.41 19.08 -6.97
C GLN A 96 -0.73 18.38 -5.80
N THR A 97 0.46 18.80 -5.42
CA THR A 97 1.23 18.10 -4.40
C THR A 97 1.85 19.05 -3.40
N GLY A 98 2.02 18.59 -2.17
CA GLY A 98 2.65 19.34 -1.11
C GLY A 98 3.36 18.46 -0.09
N LEU A 99 4.49 18.94 0.42
CA LEU A 99 5.16 18.34 1.58
C LEU A 99 4.51 18.90 2.85
N LEU A 100 4.03 18.03 3.72
CA LEU A 100 3.45 18.39 5.00
C LEU A 100 4.54 18.64 6.07
N ALA A 101 4.18 19.36 7.13
CA ALA A 101 5.12 19.73 8.20
C ALA A 101 5.74 18.51 8.92
N ASP A 102 5.07 17.37 8.91
CA ASP A 102 5.57 16.10 9.49
C ASP A 102 6.40 15.26 8.51
N GLY A 103 6.64 15.77 7.30
CA GLY A 103 7.43 15.10 6.27
C GLY A 103 6.64 14.13 5.39
N ALA A 104 5.31 14.03 5.55
CA ALA A 104 4.43 13.30 4.64
C ALA A 104 4.23 14.08 3.33
N VAL A 105 3.84 13.38 2.27
CA VAL A 105 3.47 13.99 0.98
C VAL A 105 1.96 13.88 0.80
N GLU A 106 1.31 15.04 0.61
CA GLU A 106 -0.06 15.11 0.16
C GLU A 106 -0.11 15.21 -1.36
N VAL A 107 -0.97 14.40 -1.96
CA VAL A 107 -1.25 14.39 -3.40
C VAL A 107 -2.74 14.56 -3.58
N ARG A 108 -3.14 15.55 -4.37
CA ARG A 108 -4.52 15.87 -4.66
C ARG A 108 -4.79 15.74 -6.15
N TRP A 109 -5.77 14.93 -6.51
CA TRP A 109 -6.34 14.82 -7.84
C TRP A 109 -7.61 15.67 -7.87
N PRO A 110 -7.57 16.87 -8.50
CA PRO A 110 -8.74 17.73 -8.55
C PRO A 110 -9.84 17.13 -9.42
N PRO A 111 -11.10 17.51 -9.19
CA PRO A 111 -12.22 17.07 -10.02
C PRO A 111 -12.09 17.57 -11.45
N ALA A 112 -12.59 16.78 -12.40
CA ALA A 112 -12.73 17.14 -13.81
C ALA A 112 -14.03 16.54 -14.36
N ASP A 113 -14.43 16.94 -15.56
CA ASP A 113 -15.67 16.45 -16.19
C ASP A 113 -15.72 14.92 -16.32
N GLU A 114 -14.58 14.29 -16.62
CA GLU A 114 -14.47 12.84 -16.72
C GLU A 114 -14.52 12.13 -15.35
N HIS A 115 -14.14 12.81 -14.28
CA HIS A 115 -14.10 12.29 -12.92
C HIS A 115 -14.55 13.36 -11.91
N PRO A 116 -15.88 13.54 -11.71
CA PRO A 116 -16.44 14.57 -10.86
C PRO A 116 -16.29 14.22 -9.37
N LEU A 117 -15.06 14.04 -8.92
CA LEU A 117 -14.68 13.78 -7.55
C LEU A 117 -13.25 14.30 -7.29
N GLU A 118 -13.02 14.76 -6.08
CA GLU A 118 -11.68 15.04 -5.59
C GLU A 118 -11.16 13.82 -4.86
N ILE A 119 -9.91 13.45 -5.12
CA ILE A 119 -9.18 12.44 -4.35
C ILE A 119 -7.99 13.13 -3.69
N THR A 120 -7.74 12.82 -2.43
CA THR A 120 -6.50 13.22 -1.73
C THR A 120 -5.85 11.96 -1.17
N GLY A 121 -4.56 11.79 -1.41
CA GLY A 121 -3.72 10.73 -0.84
C GLY A 121 -2.61 11.33 0.01
N VAL A 122 -2.43 10.85 1.25
CA VAL A 122 -1.33 11.26 2.12
C VAL A 122 -0.41 10.07 2.35
N TYR A 123 0.80 10.16 1.81
CA TYR A 123 1.85 9.14 1.95
C TYR A 123 2.72 9.50 3.16
N ARG A 124 2.79 8.61 4.14
CA ARG A 124 3.50 8.88 5.41
C ARG A 124 4.30 7.66 5.87
N TRP A 125 5.59 7.84 6.05
CA TRP A 125 6.42 6.86 6.75
C TRP A 125 6.08 6.84 8.24
N LYS A 126 5.70 5.67 8.76
CA LYS A 126 5.38 5.45 10.18
C LYS A 126 6.56 4.86 10.94
N ALA A 127 7.36 4.07 10.27
CA ALA A 127 8.61 3.47 10.74
C ALA A 127 9.55 3.28 9.55
N ALA A 128 10.79 2.89 9.79
CA ALA A 128 11.77 2.67 8.75
C ALA A 128 11.36 1.58 7.73
N ASP A 129 10.48 0.67 8.16
CA ASP A 129 9.97 -0.46 7.40
C ASP A 129 8.47 -0.34 7.04
N THR A 130 7.81 0.76 7.41
CA THR A 130 6.35 0.88 7.37
C THR A 130 5.89 2.22 6.79
N ILE A 131 5.09 2.17 5.73
CA ILE A 131 4.47 3.35 5.12
C ILE A 131 2.95 3.22 5.08
N ASP A 132 2.25 4.29 5.43
CA ASP A 132 0.81 4.44 5.34
C ASP A 132 0.41 5.29 4.13
N LEU A 133 -0.73 4.96 3.55
CA LEU A 133 -1.46 5.81 2.63
C LEU A 133 -2.88 6.02 3.18
N GLU A 134 -3.19 7.29 3.49
CA GLU A 134 -4.52 7.73 3.86
C GLU A 134 -5.19 8.35 2.63
N ILE A 135 -6.38 7.89 2.30
CA ILE A 135 -7.10 8.31 1.08
C ILE A 135 -8.41 8.96 1.50
N THR A 136 -8.65 10.15 0.97
CA THR A 136 -9.91 10.86 1.12
C THR A 136 -10.53 11.07 -0.25
N VAL A 137 -11.84 10.79 -0.38
CA VAL A 137 -12.61 11.02 -1.61
C VAL A 137 -13.79 11.92 -1.29
N LYS A 138 -13.97 12.97 -2.09
CA LYS A 138 -15.12 13.88 -2.03
C LYS A 138 -15.82 13.92 -3.39
N PRO A 139 -16.90 13.16 -3.59
CA PRO A 139 -17.64 13.14 -4.84
C PRO A 139 -18.48 14.43 -5.02
N HIS A 140 -18.60 14.93 -6.25
CA HIS A 140 -19.41 16.07 -6.61
C HIS A 140 -20.83 15.68 -7.08
N ARG A 141 -21.08 14.38 -7.23
CA ARG A 141 -22.38 13.76 -7.44
C ARG A 141 -22.46 12.43 -6.70
N ASP A 142 -23.64 11.87 -6.58
CA ASP A 142 -23.78 10.51 -6.03
C ASP A 142 -23.03 9.49 -6.90
N MET A 143 -22.25 8.61 -6.25
CA MET A 143 -21.49 7.54 -6.88
C MET A 143 -21.88 6.19 -6.27
N PRO A 144 -22.78 5.43 -6.90
CA PRO A 144 -23.24 4.16 -6.38
C PRO A 144 -22.15 3.09 -6.52
N ARG A 145 -21.97 2.29 -5.48
CA ARG A 145 -20.99 1.18 -5.44
C ARG A 145 -19.58 1.62 -5.84
N PHE A 146 -19.14 2.74 -5.30
CA PHE A 146 -17.84 3.33 -5.62
C PHE A 146 -16.68 2.40 -5.26
N GLU A 147 -15.70 2.34 -6.15
CA GLU A 147 -14.46 1.60 -5.97
C GLU A 147 -13.27 2.43 -6.46
N LEU A 148 -12.28 2.58 -5.60
CA LEU A 148 -10.93 2.98 -5.99
C LEU A 148 -10.04 1.74 -6.01
N PHE A 149 -9.64 1.33 -7.21
CA PHE A 149 -8.80 0.17 -7.42
C PHE A 149 -7.35 0.59 -7.51
N MET A 150 -6.60 0.27 -6.47
CA MET A 150 -5.20 0.64 -6.32
C MET A 150 -4.28 -0.53 -6.62
N SER A 151 -3.19 -0.27 -7.31
CA SER A 151 -2.19 -1.28 -7.68
C SER A 151 -0.85 -1.05 -7.00
N SER A 152 -0.14 -2.13 -6.70
CA SER A 152 1.21 -2.13 -6.18
C SER A 152 2.01 -3.23 -6.87
N TYR A 153 3.16 -2.90 -7.44
CA TYR A 153 3.94 -3.80 -8.29
C TYR A 153 5.27 -4.13 -7.65
N PHE A 154 5.53 -5.41 -7.45
CA PHE A 154 6.78 -5.94 -6.89
C PHE A 154 7.64 -6.59 -7.99
N THR A 155 8.90 -6.83 -7.69
CA THR A 155 9.82 -7.59 -8.56
C THR A 155 9.46 -9.07 -8.63
N LYS A 156 10.02 -9.78 -9.60
CA LYS A 156 9.58 -11.15 -9.99
C LYS A 156 9.70 -12.22 -8.90
N THR A 157 10.58 -12.04 -7.93
CA THR A 157 10.84 -13.02 -6.86
C THR A 157 9.79 -13.04 -5.76
N PHE A 158 8.91 -12.04 -5.71
CA PHE A 158 7.86 -11.94 -4.69
C PHE A 158 6.63 -12.79 -5.01
N LEU A 159 6.42 -13.89 -4.28
CA LEU A 159 5.24 -14.75 -4.38
C LEU A 159 4.12 -14.32 -3.43
N ALA A 160 2.87 -14.43 -3.88
CA ALA A 160 1.71 -13.99 -3.13
C ALA A 160 1.12 -15.08 -2.24
N SER A 161 0.68 -14.68 -1.04
CA SER A 161 -0.18 -15.47 -0.15
C SER A 161 -1.26 -14.56 0.44
N VAL A 162 -2.52 -14.98 0.36
CA VAL A 162 -3.67 -14.23 0.86
C VAL A 162 -4.14 -14.79 2.20
N TYR A 163 -4.59 -13.92 3.10
CA TYR A 163 -5.18 -14.35 4.38
C TYR A 163 -6.63 -14.75 4.17
N TRP A 164 -6.82 -16.05 4.05
CA TRP A 164 -8.07 -16.70 3.70
C TRP A 164 -8.75 -17.33 4.92
N LYS A 165 -10.08 -17.47 4.87
CA LYS A 165 -10.86 -18.25 5.85
C LYS A 165 -11.63 -19.37 5.15
N PRO A 166 -11.77 -20.55 5.80
CA PRO A 166 -12.69 -21.58 5.37
C PRO A 166 -14.15 -21.09 5.40
N GLU A 167 -14.99 -21.64 4.54
CA GLU A 167 -16.44 -21.40 4.58
C GLU A 167 -17.02 -21.94 5.88
N GLY A 168 -17.91 -21.16 6.52
CA GLY A 168 -18.65 -21.58 7.72
C GLY A 168 -17.90 -21.44 9.05
N GLU A 169 -16.59 -21.19 9.06
CA GLU A 169 -15.78 -21.23 10.29
C GLU A 169 -15.45 -19.86 10.91
N GLY A 170 -16.05 -18.78 10.46
CA GLY A 170 -15.71 -17.44 10.95
C GLY A 170 -14.22 -17.13 10.74
N ARG A 171 -13.50 -16.68 11.80
CA ARG A 171 -12.03 -16.52 11.76
C ARG A 171 -11.26 -17.76 12.24
N ALA A 172 -11.94 -18.76 12.82
CA ALA A 172 -11.30 -20.01 13.18
C ALA A 172 -10.80 -20.71 11.92
N GLY A 173 -9.56 -21.20 11.93
CA GLY A 173 -8.93 -21.81 10.76
C GLY A 173 -8.41 -20.83 9.69
N ALA A 174 -8.51 -19.51 9.91
CA ALA A 174 -7.93 -18.53 9.00
C ALA A 174 -6.41 -18.68 8.92
N ARG A 175 -5.88 -18.64 7.70
CA ARG A 175 -4.44 -18.79 7.43
C ARG A 175 -4.03 -18.12 6.12
N PHE A 176 -2.74 -17.89 5.94
CA PHE A 176 -2.21 -17.52 4.64
C PHE A 176 -2.16 -18.75 3.71
N VAL A 177 -2.66 -18.57 2.49
CA VAL A 177 -2.61 -19.58 1.44
C VAL A 177 -1.95 -19.00 0.20
N PRO A 178 -1.06 -19.75 -0.48
CA PRO A 178 -0.49 -19.32 -1.74
C PRO A 178 -1.57 -18.98 -2.78
N VAL A 179 -1.32 -17.98 -3.59
CA VAL A 179 -2.18 -17.61 -4.73
C VAL A 179 -1.76 -18.44 -5.94
N ASP A 180 -1.99 -19.74 -5.88
CA ASP A 180 -1.64 -20.69 -6.93
C ASP A 180 -2.81 -20.93 -7.86
N ARG A 181 -2.51 -21.16 -9.14
CA ARG A 181 -3.50 -21.43 -10.16
C ARG A 181 -4.13 -22.80 -9.95
N LYS A 182 -5.43 -22.84 -9.90
CA LYS A 182 -6.18 -24.10 -9.94
C LYS A 182 -6.32 -24.60 -11.39
N PRO A 183 -6.33 -25.91 -11.62
CA PRO A 183 -6.47 -26.47 -12.98
C PRO A 183 -7.71 -25.98 -13.72
N GLU A 184 -8.83 -25.82 -13.00
CA GLU A 184 -10.12 -25.37 -13.52
C GLU A 184 -10.23 -23.86 -13.70
N SER A 185 -9.28 -23.06 -13.20
CA SER A 185 -9.35 -21.62 -13.27
C SER A 185 -8.96 -21.09 -14.63
N THR A 186 -9.76 -20.17 -15.15
CA THR A 186 -9.48 -19.43 -16.38
C THR A 186 -8.93 -18.03 -16.05
N GLY A 187 -8.10 -17.49 -16.95
CA GLY A 187 -7.51 -16.16 -16.75
C GLY A 187 -6.22 -16.17 -15.94
N GLY A 188 -5.61 -14.99 -15.81
CA GLY A 188 -4.32 -14.78 -15.15
C GLY A 188 -4.42 -14.08 -13.79
N TYR A 189 -5.63 -13.71 -13.34
CA TYR A 189 -5.86 -12.89 -12.16
C TYR A 189 -6.99 -13.44 -11.31
N VAL A 190 -6.80 -13.37 -10.01
CA VAL A 190 -7.78 -13.82 -9.02
C VAL A 190 -8.17 -12.69 -8.08
N MET A 191 -9.43 -12.68 -7.66
CA MET A 191 -9.95 -11.72 -6.70
C MET A 191 -10.56 -12.44 -5.51
N PHE A 192 -10.22 -11.99 -4.34
CA PHE A 192 -10.65 -12.49 -3.04
C PHE A 192 -11.54 -11.43 -2.39
N PRO A 193 -12.87 -11.55 -2.50
CA PRO A 193 -13.79 -10.62 -1.84
C PRO A 193 -13.84 -10.85 -0.33
N ARG A 194 -14.20 -9.82 0.41
CA ARG A 194 -14.44 -9.87 1.85
C ARG A 194 -15.70 -10.68 2.19
N ASP A 195 -16.74 -10.53 1.37
CA ASP A 195 -18.07 -11.08 1.59
C ASP A 195 -18.85 -11.17 0.25
N GLU A 196 -20.07 -11.71 0.29
CA GLU A 196 -20.92 -11.84 -0.90
C GLU A 196 -21.27 -10.48 -1.52
N ALA A 197 -21.44 -9.42 -0.72
CA ALA A 197 -21.69 -8.09 -1.25
C ALA A 197 -20.51 -7.59 -2.08
N GLY A 198 -19.27 -7.84 -1.63
CA GLY A 198 -18.05 -7.58 -2.39
C GLY A 198 -18.00 -8.41 -3.68
N ALA A 199 -18.35 -9.69 -3.64
CA ALA A 199 -18.39 -10.55 -4.82
C ALA A 199 -19.41 -10.06 -5.86
N GLN A 200 -20.58 -9.63 -5.42
CA GLN A 200 -21.60 -9.04 -6.31
C GLN A 200 -21.15 -7.74 -6.96
N MET A 201 -20.37 -6.91 -6.25
CA MET A 201 -19.77 -5.73 -6.85
C MET A 201 -18.78 -6.07 -7.95
N ILE A 202 -17.98 -7.11 -7.77
CA ILE A 202 -17.01 -7.56 -8.79
C ILE A 202 -17.75 -8.07 -10.04
N ARG A 203 -18.89 -8.74 -9.87
CA ARG A 203 -19.70 -9.34 -10.95
C ARG A 203 -20.68 -8.38 -11.64
N ASP A 204 -20.80 -7.12 -11.19
CA ASP A 204 -21.82 -6.19 -11.69
C ASP A 204 -21.52 -5.57 -13.07
N GLY A 205 -20.50 -6.04 -13.75
CA GLY A 205 -20.15 -5.63 -15.12
C GLY A 205 -19.10 -4.50 -15.20
N ARG A 206 -18.75 -3.84 -14.08
CA ARG A 206 -17.79 -2.70 -14.05
C ARG A 206 -16.42 -3.04 -14.67
N TRP A 207 -15.98 -4.29 -14.57
CA TRP A 207 -14.69 -4.76 -15.08
C TRP A 207 -14.67 -5.01 -16.57
N LYS A 208 -15.84 -4.93 -17.25
CA LYS A 208 -15.98 -5.00 -18.72
C LYS A 208 -15.94 -3.62 -19.37
N LEU A 209 -15.96 -2.53 -18.57
CA LEU A 209 -16.03 -1.17 -19.08
C LEU A 209 -14.65 -0.64 -19.52
N GLY A 210 -14.64 0.08 -20.65
CA GLY A 210 -13.46 0.78 -21.14
C GLY A 210 -12.38 -0.14 -21.72
N SER A 211 -11.17 0.39 -21.85
CA SER A 211 -10.00 -0.35 -22.33
C SER A 211 -9.52 -1.38 -21.31
N ASN A 212 -8.99 -2.50 -21.79
CA ASN A 212 -8.45 -3.60 -20.97
C ASN A 212 -9.49 -4.20 -20.01
N PRO A 213 -10.58 -4.80 -20.53
CA PRO A 213 -11.54 -5.52 -19.70
C PRO A 213 -10.85 -6.69 -18.99
N VAL A 214 -11.32 -7.01 -17.78
CA VAL A 214 -10.78 -8.11 -16.98
C VAL A 214 -11.89 -9.07 -16.59
N ASP A 215 -11.63 -10.35 -16.79
CA ASP A 215 -12.37 -11.44 -16.19
C ASP A 215 -11.63 -11.90 -14.92
N TRP A 216 -12.29 -11.74 -13.78
CA TRP A 216 -11.74 -12.14 -12.50
C TRP A 216 -12.17 -13.57 -12.17
N ALA A 217 -11.22 -14.44 -11.88
CA ALA A 217 -11.51 -15.65 -11.11
C ALA A 217 -11.81 -15.21 -9.67
N ILE A 218 -13.06 -15.35 -9.24
CA ILE A 218 -13.45 -15.05 -7.86
C ILE A 218 -13.28 -16.33 -7.06
N GLU A 219 -12.38 -16.28 -6.10
CA GLU A 219 -12.05 -17.43 -5.29
C GLU A 219 -12.68 -17.31 -3.89
N ARG A 220 -11.91 -17.45 -2.88
CA ARG A 220 -12.26 -17.61 -1.49
C ARG A 220 -12.49 -16.27 -0.79
N TRP A 221 -13.14 -16.31 0.36
CA TRP A 221 -13.35 -15.13 1.19
C TRP A 221 -12.10 -14.73 1.97
N LEU A 222 -11.83 -13.43 2.04
CA LEU A 222 -10.81 -12.90 2.94
C LEU A 222 -11.21 -13.13 4.40
N ALA A 223 -10.27 -13.60 5.24
CA ALA A 223 -10.42 -13.56 6.69
C ALA A 223 -10.23 -12.13 7.22
N ALA A 224 -9.32 -11.39 6.59
CA ALA A 224 -9.07 -9.97 6.80
C ALA A 224 -8.41 -9.37 5.54
N PRO A 225 -8.54 -8.05 5.29
CA PRO A 225 -7.93 -7.42 4.12
C PRO A 225 -6.40 -7.29 4.29
N MET A 226 -5.70 -8.40 4.15
CA MET A 226 -4.23 -8.44 4.13
C MET A 226 -3.71 -9.51 3.18
N ILE A 227 -2.57 -9.23 2.56
CA ILE A 227 -1.88 -10.10 1.62
C ILE A 227 -0.39 -9.98 1.84
N LEU A 228 0.32 -11.09 1.75
CA LEU A 228 1.78 -11.15 1.77
C LEU A 228 2.33 -11.31 0.37
N ARG A 229 3.48 -10.69 0.15
CA ARG A 229 4.39 -10.98 -0.93
C ARG A 229 5.74 -11.35 -0.34
N ARG A 230 6.16 -12.60 -0.54
CA ARG A 230 7.45 -13.10 -0.03
C ARG A 230 8.46 -13.22 -1.16
N ASP A 231 9.58 -12.53 -1.01
CA ASP A 231 10.74 -12.74 -1.85
C ASP A 231 11.45 -14.03 -1.42
N THR A 232 11.61 -14.94 -2.38
CA THR A 232 12.22 -16.25 -2.13
C THR A 232 13.75 -16.24 -2.16
N SER A 233 14.35 -15.12 -2.59
CA SER A 233 15.79 -14.99 -2.78
C SER A 233 16.51 -14.36 -1.59
N HIS A 234 15.90 -13.37 -0.94
CA HIS A 234 16.52 -12.56 0.12
C HIS A 234 15.73 -12.59 1.44
N GLY A 235 14.63 -13.35 1.49
CA GLY A 235 13.81 -13.49 2.70
C GLY A 235 12.99 -12.26 3.08
N LEU A 236 12.84 -11.31 2.17
CA LEU A 236 12.00 -10.13 2.40
C LEU A 236 10.52 -10.50 2.27
N THR A 237 9.70 -9.94 3.13
CA THR A 237 8.25 -10.11 3.13
C THR A 237 7.57 -8.75 3.13
N ALA A 238 6.77 -8.46 2.10
CA ALA A 238 5.89 -7.32 2.05
C ALA A 238 4.49 -7.73 2.54
N LEU A 239 4.00 -7.07 3.58
CA LEU A 239 2.63 -7.20 4.10
C LEU A 239 1.86 -5.94 3.74
N MET A 240 0.85 -6.09 2.88
CA MET A 240 -0.08 -5.02 2.56
C MET A 240 -1.41 -5.27 3.26
N MET A 241 -1.96 -4.26 3.92
CA MET A 241 -3.13 -4.40 4.78
C MET A 241 -3.99 -3.14 4.82
N CYS A 242 -5.30 -3.35 5.05
CA CYS A 242 -6.31 -2.30 5.20
C CYS A 242 -7.22 -2.59 6.39
N PRO A 243 -7.87 -1.58 7.00
CA PRO A 243 -9.01 -1.82 7.87
C PRO A 243 -10.13 -2.55 7.13
N PRO A 244 -10.92 -3.43 7.80
CA PRO A 244 -11.95 -4.23 7.15
C PRO A 244 -13.03 -3.42 6.43
N GLY A 245 -13.33 -2.21 6.93
CA GLY A 245 -14.31 -1.30 6.33
C GLY A 245 -13.80 -0.53 5.11
N ASP A 246 -12.48 -0.50 4.91
CA ASP A 246 -11.84 0.34 3.90
C ASP A 246 -11.55 -0.43 2.59
N CYS A 247 -11.46 -1.78 2.65
CA CYS A 247 -11.16 -2.64 1.52
C CYS A 247 -12.16 -3.79 1.44
N PHE A 248 -12.82 -3.98 0.29
CA PHE A 248 -13.82 -5.02 0.11
C PHE A 248 -13.32 -6.23 -0.69
N ALA A 249 -12.19 -6.10 -1.39
CA ALA A 249 -11.54 -7.21 -2.07
C ALA A 249 -10.04 -6.95 -2.25
N ILE A 250 -9.28 -8.03 -2.31
CA ILE A 250 -7.86 -8.01 -2.71
C ILE A 250 -7.71 -8.90 -3.93
N SER A 251 -6.87 -8.49 -4.87
CA SER A 251 -6.56 -9.31 -6.03
C SER A 251 -5.07 -9.37 -6.36
N SER A 252 -4.69 -10.41 -7.07
CA SER A 252 -3.32 -10.69 -7.47
C SER A 252 -3.31 -11.56 -8.73
N PRO A 253 -2.30 -11.48 -9.59
CA PRO A 253 -2.02 -12.58 -10.51
C PRO A 253 -1.68 -13.85 -9.75
N TRP A 254 -1.90 -15.00 -10.38
CA TRP A 254 -1.44 -16.29 -9.87
C TRP A 254 0.09 -16.28 -9.69
N ASN A 255 0.58 -17.01 -8.70
CA ASN A 255 2.01 -17.29 -8.63
C ASN A 255 2.44 -18.03 -9.90
N PRO A 256 3.60 -17.72 -10.48
CA PRO A 256 4.07 -18.42 -11.66
C PRO A 256 4.52 -19.85 -11.32
N ALA A 257 4.48 -20.73 -12.29
CA ALA A 257 5.01 -22.08 -12.15
C ALA A 257 6.53 -22.09 -11.90
N THR A 258 7.25 -21.07 -12.43
CA THR A 258 8.67 -20.85 -12.17
C THR A 258 8.91 -19.36 -11.90
N LEU A 259 9.97 -19.04 -11.11
CA LEU A 259 10.36 -17.63 -10.87
C LEU A 259 10.87 -16.92 -12.12
N GLU A 260 11.30 -17.68 -13.13
CA GLU A 260 11.76 -17.16 -14.41
C GLU A 260 10.58 -16.74 -15.31
N ALA A 261 9.40 -17.34 -15.09
CA ALA A 261 8.20 -16.96 -15.82
C ALA A 261 7.95 -15.45 -15.65
N GLY A 262 7.96 -14.72 -16.75
CA GLY A 262 7.62 -13.31 -16.79
C GLY A 262 6.23 -13.07 -16.23
N GLY A 263 5.97 -11.86 -15.75
CA GLY A 263 4.64 -11.47 -15.30
C GLY A 263 4.67 -10.45 -14.17
N TYR A 264 3.53 -9.82 -13.98
CA TYR A 264 3.35 -8.84 -12.92
C TYR A 264 3.28 -9.53 -11.57
N ARG A 265 3.99 -8.99 -10.58
CA ARG A 265 3.88 -9.35 -9.16
C ARG A 265 3.07 -8.29 -8.44
N SER A 266 1.90 -7.98 -8.98
CA SER A 266 1.03 -6.94 -8.45
C SER A 266 0.14 -7.44 -7.32
N ILE A 267 -0.13 -6.54 -6.39
CA ILE A 267 -1.26 -6.59 -5.46
C ILE A 267 -2.22 -5.50 -5.89
N TYR A 268 -3.50 -5.80 -5.83
CA TYR A 268 -4.53 -4.80 -6.04
C TYR A 268 -5.47 -4.77 -4.84
N LEU A 269 -5.80 -3.56 -4.40
CA LEU A 269 -6.77 -3.31 -3.34
C LEU A 269 -8.00 -2.65 -3.94
N SER A 270 -9.17 -3.27 -3.75
CA SER A 270 -10.48 -2.69 -4.06
C SER A 270 -10.99 -1.95 -2.84
N LEU A 271 -10.79 -0.63 -2.84
CA LEU A 271 -11.09 0.24 -1.69
C LEU A 271 -12.52 0.80 -1.77
N PHE A 272 -13.07 1.18 -0.60
CA PHE A 272 -14.40 1.72 -0.35
C PHE A 272 -15.51 0.66 -0.44
N GLY A 273 -15.95 0.25 -1.63
CA GLY A 273 -16.99 -0.77 -1.81
C GLY A 273 -18.37 -0.36 -1.26
N ARG A 274 -18.76 0.90 -1.42
CA ARG A 274 -20.00 1.48 -0.90
C ARG A 274 -20.49 2.65 -1.74
N ASP A 275 -21.74 3.05 -1.54
CA ASP A 275 -22.29 4.25 -2.13
C ASP A 275 -21.63 5.49 -1.50
N LEU A 276 -21.25 6.44 -2.32
CA LEU A 276 -20.77 7.75 -1.90
C LEU A 276 -21.81 8.83 -2.31
N LYS A 277 -22.13 9.72 -1.37
CA LYS A 277 -23.07 10.83 -1.59
C LYS A 277 -22.35 12.10 -1.97
N ALA A 278 -22.95 12.88 -2.86
CA ALA A 278 -22.44 14.17 -3.28
C ALA A 278 -22.06 15.06 -2.09
N GLY A 279 -20.86 15.61 -2.13
CA GLY A 279 -20.34 16.51 -1.10
C GLY A 279 -19.89 15.85 0.22
N GLN A 280 -20.20 14.57 0.45
CA GLN A 280 -19.74 13.85 1.63
C GLN A 280 -18.30 13.37 1.45
N THR A 281 -17.51 13.47 2.51
CA THR A 281 -16.14 12.95 2.52
C THR A 281 -16.15 11.49 2.94
N ALA A 282 -15.49 10.64 2.16
CA ALA A 282 -15.24 9.25 2.49
C ALA A 282 -13.74 8.99 2.63
N GLN A 283 -13.35 8.09 3.53
CA GLN A 283 -11.95 7.76 3.79
C GLN A 283 -11.70 6.26 3.64
N ALA A 284 -10.48 5.94 3.23
CA ALA A 284 -9.91 4.61 3.26
C ALA A 284 -8.41 4.70 3.60
N ARG A 285 -7.88 3.65 4.24
CA ARG A 285 -6.48 3.59 4.67
C ARG A 285 -5.87 2.27 4.26
N CYS A 286 -4.60 2.31 3.92
CA CYS A 286 -3.79 1.13 3.69
C CYS A 286 -2.38 1.32 4.23
N ARG A 287 -1.76 0.22 4.62
CA ARG A 287 -0.38 0.16 5.13
C ARG A 287 0.39 -0.88 4.36
N LEU A 288 1.63 -0.55 4.01
CA LEU A 288 2.65 -1.48 3.58
C LEU A 288 3.73 -1.57 4.65
N LEU A 289 4.01 -2.78 5.11
CA LEU A 289 5.17 -3.12 5.94
C LEU A 289 6.04 -4.09 5.16
N ILE A 290 7.36 -3.86 5.14
CA ILE A 290 8.32 -4.78 4.53
C ILE A 290 9.37 -5.15 5.59
N ALA A 291 9.52 -6.44 5.88
CA ALA A 291 10.44 -6.93 6.88
C ALA A 291 11.13 -8.21 6.44
N HIS A 292 12.30 -8.49 6.99
CA HIS A 292 12.97 -9.78 6.82
C HIS A 292 12.25 -10.87 7.63
N GLN A 293 12.10 -12.06 7.03
CA GLN A 293 11.64 -13.30 7.69
C GLN A 293 10.32 -13.15 8.49
N LEU A 294 9.38 -12.32 8.03
CA LEU A 294 8.09 -12.16 8.69
C LEU A 294 7.27 -13.45 8.60
N THR A 295 7.00 -14.07 9.74
CA THR A 295 6.15 -15.27 9.82
C THR A 295 4.67 -14.93 9.64
N ASP A 296 3.84 -15.95 9.36
CA ASP A 296 2.38 -15.78 9.26
C ASP A 296 1.78 -15.22 10.55
N GLN A 297 2.20 -15.74 11.70
CA GLN A 297 1.76 -15.28 13.00
C GLN A 297 2.13 -13.82 13.23
N GLN A 298 3.38 -13.45 12.98
CA GLN A 298 3.83 -12.05 13.10
C GLN A 298 3.06 -11.11 12.17
N ALA A 299 2.73 -11.57 10.94
CA ALA A 299 1.92 -10.77 10.02
C ALA A 299 0.52 -10.48 10.59
N VAL A 300 -0.13 -11.48 11.22
CA VAL A 300 -1.41 -11.29 11.91
C VAL A 300 -1.28 -10.34 13.09
N GLU A 301 -0.24 -10.49 13.92
CA GLU A 301 0.03 -9.60 15.06
C GLU A 301 0.25 -8.14 14.62
N ARG A 302 1.00 -7.93 13.51
CA ARG A 302 1.19 -6.61 12.91
C ARG A 302 -0.11 -6.01 12.40
N TYR A 303 -0.97 -6.82 11.78
CA TYR A 303 -2.29 -6.37 11.35
C TYR A 303 -3.17 -5.95 12.53
N GLU A 304 -3.22 -6.74 13.60
CA GLU A 304 -4.00 -6.41 14.78
C GLU A 304 -3.48 -5.15 15.49
N ALA A 305 -2.15 -4.96 15.52
CA ALA A 305 -1.55 -3.73 16.02
C ALA A 305 -1.99 -2.52 15.18
N TYR A 306 -1.95 -2.64 13.85
CA TYR A 306 -2.43 -1.61 12.94
C TYR A 306 -3.91 -1.26 13.17
N LEU A 307 -4.77 -2.26 13.37
CA LEU A 307 -6.18 -2.01 13.66
C LEU A 307 -6.41 -1.27 14.98
N ARG A 308 -5.56 -1.49 15.99
CA ARG A 308 -5.60 -0.73 17.26
C ARG A 308 -5.17 0.73 17.06
N GLU A 309 -4.19 0.99 16.22
CA GLU A 309 -3.73 2.35 15.89
C GLU A 309 -4.81 3.17 15.17
N VAL A 310 -5.48 2.57 14.17
CA VAL A 310 -6.47 3.30 13.34
C VAL A 310 -7.83 3.49 14.00
N LYS A 311 -8.08 2.86 15.15
CA LYS A 311 -9.30 3.04 15.96
C LYS A 311 -9.18 4.19 16.97
N ARG A 312 -7.95 4.67 17.21
CA ARG A 312 -7.66 5.83 18.08
C ARG A 312 -7.79 7.13 17.33
#